data_11620cec756672db2666616cf25632bd
#
_entry.id   11620cec756672db2666616cf25632bd
#
_cell.length_a   1.000
_cell.length_b   1.000
_cell.length_c   1.000
_cell.angle_alpha   90.00
_cell.angle_beta   90.00
_cell.angle_gamma   90.00
#
_symmetry.space_group_name_H-M   'P 1'
#
loop_
_entity.id
_entity.type
_entity.pdbx_description
1 polymer ?
#
loop_
_entity_poly.entity_id
_entity_poly.type
_entity_poly.pdbx_seq_one_letter_code
_entity_poly.pdbx_strand_id
1 'polypeptide(L)'
;MPSEETRAIYRKVLRIINNNSLQLDAIKLQLTEEKTAPGAMICEYDFFRVLYQAEARAIARNGIAVHVALLSVMTRDGDELNQRTMDRTMHNLMDQVRTNLRKGDIASRCSVSQVIIMLPQANYENSCMVCRRILTAFHRTHPHMAAKINFMVQPLSPSICVP
;
A
#
# COMPACT_ATOMS: atom_id res chain seq x y z
N MET A 1 19.20 -9.98 -53.22
CA MET A 1 19.55 -8.66 -52.59
C MET A 1 18.31 -7.83 -52.45
N PRO A 2 17.99 -7.31 -51.29
CA PRO A 2 16.85 -6.43 -51.12
C PRO A 2 17.10 -5.11 -51.86
N SER A 3 16.03 -4.56 -52.51
CA SER A 3 16.09 -3.31 -53.23
C SER A 3 16.48 -2.14 -52.29
N GLU A 4 16.97 -1.08 -52.89
CA GLU A 4 17.37 0.13 -52.16
C GLU A 4 16.19 0.73 -51.36
N GLU A 5 14.99 0.64 -51.91
CA GLU A 5 13.72 1.00 -51.28
C GLU A 5 13.43 0.17 -50.03
N THR A 6 13.64 -1.14 -50.11
CA THR A 6 13.47 -2.07 -48.97
C THR A 6 14.45 -1.73 -47.85
N ARG A 7 15.69 -1.38 -48.18
CA ARG A 7 16.71 -0.98 -47.20
C ARG A 7 16.35 0.35 -46.52
N ALA A 8 15.78 1.31 -47.27
CA ALA A 8 15.35 2.60 -46.74
C ALA A 8 14.18 2.45 -45.74
N ILE A 9 13.19 1.60 -46.08
CA ILE A 9 12.07 1.28 -45.21
C ILE A 9 12.58 0.61 -43.91
N TYR A 10 13.49 -0.35 -44.03
CA TYR A 10 14.07 -1.06 -42.89
C TYR A 10 14.79 -0.11 -41.92
N ARG A 11 15.60 0.83 -42.46
CA ARG A 11 16.27 1.87 -41.65
C ARG A 11 15.28 2.78 -40.94
N LYS A 12 14.17 3.15 -41.60
CA LYS A 12 13.12 3.99 -41.01
C LYS A 12 12.41 3.29 -39.89
N VAL A 13 12.07 2.00 -40.07
CA VAL A 13 11.44 1.17 -39.03
C VAL A 13 12.38 0.99 -37.84
N LEU A 14 13.67 0.71 -38.06
CA LEU A 14 14.65 0.59 -36.97
C LEU A 14 14.79 1.90 -36.18
N ARG A 15 14.77 3.07 -36.83
CA ARG A 15 14.80 4.37 -36.14
C ARG A 15 13.57 4.57 -35.24
N ILE A 16 12.38 4.20 -35.74
CA ILE A 16 11.14 4.32 -34.97
C ILE A 16 11.19 3.38 -33.74
N ILE A 17 11.63 2.14 -33.92
CA ILE A 17 11.75 1.17 -32.83
C ILE A 17 12.75 1.66 -31.78
N ASN A 18 13.91 2.14 -32.19
CA ASN A 18 14.93 2.66 -31.29
C ASN A 18 14.44 3.91 -30.52
N ASN A 19 13.76 4.84 -31.20
CA ASN A 19 13.19 6.01 -30.53
C ASN A 19 12.13 5.63 -29.49
N ASN A 20 11.25 4.68 -29.83
CA ASN A 20 10.23 4.19 -28.89
C ASN A 20 10.86 3.47 -27.69
N SER A 21 11.92 2.70 -27.90
CA SER A 21 12.68 2.05 -26.83
C SER A 21 13.32 3.08 -25.89
N LEU A 22 14.01 4.08 -26.44
CA LEU A 22 14.62 5.15 -25.66
C LEU A 22 13.58 5.97 -24.87
N GLN A 23 12.40 6.24 -25.46
CA GLN A 23 11.31 6.92 -24.76
C GLN A 23 10.74 6.07 -23.61
N LEU A 24 10.56 4.78 -23.83
CA LEU A 24 10.10 3.87 -22.77
C LEU A 24 11.09 3.79 -21.61
N ASP A 25 12.39 3.69 -21.91
CA ASP A 25 13.43 3.64 -20.88
C ASP A 25 13.49 4.94 -20.08
N ALA A 26 13.33 6.10 -20.72
CA ALA A 26 13.21 7.39 -20.04
C ALA A 26 11.99 7.45 -19.11
N ILE A 27 10.84 6.94 -19.55
CA ILE A 27 9.61 6.88 -18.74
C ILE A 27 9.81 5.91 -17.57
N LYS A 28 10.43 4.74 -17.79
CA LYS A 28 10.74 3.78 -16.72
C LYS A 28 11.60 4.40 -15.62
N LEU A 29 12.60 5.20 -15.98
CA LEU A 29 13.43 5.91 -15.01
C LEU A 29 12.60 6.86 -14.14
N GLN A 30 11.63 7.55 -14.72
CA GLN A 30 10.72 8.43 -13.97
C GLN A 30 9.75 7.64 -13.05
N LEU A 31 9.36 6.44 -13.47
CA LEU A 31 8.44 5.58 -12.70
C LEU A 31 9.15 4.74 -11.64
N THR A 32 10.46 4.55 -11.77
CA THR A 32 11.24 3.73 -10.85
C THR A 32 11.56 4.51 -9.58
N GLU A 33 11.24 3.93 -8.45
CA GLU A 33 11.58 4.48 -7.14
C GLU A 33 13.10 4.42 -6.93
N GLU A 34 13.75 5.56 -6.73
CA GLU A 34 15.22 5.63 -6.60
C GLU A 34 15.72 4.92 -5.33
N LYS A 35 14.98 5.05 -4.24
CA LYS A 35 15.29 4.41 -2.95
C LYS A 35 14.03 3.90 -2.31
N THR A 36 13.87 2.60 -2.26
CA THR A 36 12.77 1.98 -1.53
C THR A 36 13.06 1.98 -0.04
N ALA A 37 12.24 2.66 0.76
CA ALA A 37 12.32 2.58 2.21
C ALA A 37 12.00 1.14 2.68
N PRO A 38 12.61 0.66 3.78
CA PRO A 38 12.23 -0.62 4.37
C PRO A 38 10.79 -0.55 4.93
N GLY A 39 10.09 -1.69 4.87
CA GLY A 39 8.73 -1.80 5.35
C GLY A 39 7.68 -1.38 4.33
N ALA A 40 6.45 -1.15 4.80
CA ALA A 40 5.31 -0.84 3.96
C ALA A 40 5.41 0.52 3.25
N MET A 41 4.73 0.64 2.13
CA MET A 41 4.45 1.94 1.54
C MET A 41 3.43 2.68 2.40
N ILE A 42 3.83 3.85 2.90
CA ILE A 42 2.92 4.77 3.59
C ILE A 42 2.50 5.86 2.61
N CYS A 43 1.22 6.05 2.43
CA CYS A 43 0.68 7.04 1.49
C CYS A 43 -0.50 7.81 2.09
N GLU A 44 -0.84 8.92 1.45
CA GLU A 44 -2.05 9.67 1.74
C GLU A 44 -3.30 8.85 1.42
N TYR A 45 -4.39 9.10 2.15
CA TYR A 45 -5.61 8.29 2.06
C TYR A 45 -6.26 8.31 0.66
N ASP A 46 -6.24 9.44 -0.04
CA ASP A 46 -6.76 9.51 -1.39
C ASP A 46 -5.98 8.64 -2.38
N PHE A 47 -4.67 8.56 -2.21
CA PHE A 47 -3.84 7.65 -3.00
C PHE A 47 -4.08 6.18 -2.61
N PHE A 48 -4.23 5.89 -1.34
CA PHE A 48 -4.62 4.55 -0.87
C PHE A 48 -5.93 4.08 -1.51
N ARG A 49 -6.93 4.96 -1.63
CA ARG A 49 -8.19 4.65 -2.32
C ARG A 49 -7.98 4.22 -3.77
N VAL A 50 -7.10 4.89 -4.51
CA VAL A 50 -6.77 4.53 -5.89
C VAL A 50 -6.12 3.14 -5.95
N LEU A 51 -5.18 2.86 -5.06
CA LEU A 51 -4.52 1.55 -4.97
C LEU A 51 -5.51 0.44 -4.58
N TYR A 52 -6.39 0.71 -3.62
CA TYR A 52 -7.48 -0.20 -3.23
C TYR A 52 -8.38 -0.55 -4.42
N GLN A 53 -8.79 0.45 -5.20
CA GLN A 53 -9.63 0.25 -6.39
C GLN A 53 -8.90 -0.56 -7.47
N ALA A 54 -7.60 -0.33 -7.65
CA ALA A 54 -6.77 -1.10 -8.57
C ALA A 54 -6.69 -2.59 -8.15
N GLU A 55 -6.46 -2.86 -6.86
CA GLU A 55 -6.45 -4.22 -6.31
C GLU A 55 -7.82 -4.90 -6.40
N ALA A 56 -8.91 -4.19 -6.13
CA ALA A 56 -10.27 -4.71 -6.26
C ALA A 56 -10.59 -5.17 -7.70
N ARG A 57 -10.09 -4.43 -8.70
CA ARG A 57 -10.19 -4.84 -10.11
C ARG A 57 -9.31 -6.06 -10.40
N ALA A 58 -8.10 -6.11 -9.84
CA ALA A 58 -7.19 -7.23 -10.02
C ALA A 58 -7.77 -8.52 -9.44
N ILE A 59 -8.35 -8.48 -8.23
CA ILE A 59 -9.00 -9.62 -7.57
C ILE A 59 -10.17 -10.14 -8.41
N ALA A 60 -11.00 -9.25 -8.94
CA ALA A 60 -12.12 -9.65 -9.81
C ALA A 60 -11.66 -10.45 -11.02
N ARG A 61 -10.43 -10.24 -11.48
CA ARG A 61 -9.83 -10.90 -12.64
C ARG A 61 -9.04 -12.17 -12.30
N ASN A 62 -8.22 -12.13 -11.24
CA ASN A 62 -7.23 -13.18 -10.95
C ASN A 62 -7.60 -14.04 -9.73
N GLY A 63 -8.56 -13.61 -8.89
CA GLY A 63 -8.99 -14.32 -7.69
C GLY A 63 -7.95 -14.39 -6.56
N ILE A 64 -6.85 -13.65 -6.66
CA ILE A 64 -5.82 -13.64 -5.60
C ILE A 64 -6.34 -12.87 -4.40
N ALA A 65 -6.37 -13.52 -3.24
CA ALA A 65 -6.88 -12.91 -2.02
C ALA A 65 -6.01 -11.75 -1.54
N VAL A 66 -6.66 -10.64 -1.22
CA VAL A 66 -6.08 -9.48 -0.52
C VAL A 66 -6.94 -9.22 0.71
N HIS A 67 -6.33 -8.94 1.84
CA HIS A 67 -7.05 -8.55 3.04
C HIS A 67 -6.76 -7.09 3.39
N VAL A 68 -7.74 -6.46 4.00
CA VAL A 68 -7.59 -5.13 4.58
C VAL A 68 -7.76 -5.21 6.09
N ALA A 69 -6.97 -4.43 6.80
CA ALA A 69 -7.04 -4.32 8.25
C ALA A 69 -7.25 -2.87 8.65
N LEU A 70 -8.16 -2.64 9.57
CA LEU A 70 -8.39 -1.34 10.17
C LEU A 70 -7.88 -1.38 11.61
N LEU A 71 -6.93 -0.52 11.94
CA LEU A 71 -6.47 -0.30 13.31
C LEU A 71 -7.17 0.95 13.84
N SER A 72 -7.78 0.85 15.01
CA SER A 72 -8.50 1.96 15.65
C SER A 72 -7.93 2.24 17.03
N VAL A 73 -7.52 3.50 17.24
CA VAL A 73 -7.04 3.98 18.53
C VAL A 73 -8.22 4.43 19.36
N MET A 74 -8.33 3.90 20.57
CA MET A 74 -9.38 4.17 21.52
C MET A 74 -8.78 4.52 22.89
N THR A 75 -9.53 5.20 23.73
CA THR A 75 -9.17 5.38 25.13
C THR A 75 -9.44 4.11 25.94
N ARG A 76 -8.72 3.91 27.04
CA ARG A 76 -8.97 2.78 27.94
C ARG A 76 -10.28 2.95 28.71
N ASP A 77 -10.65 4.18 29.06
CA ASP A 77 -11.72 4.49 30.01
C ASP A 77 -12.92 5.20 29.34
N GLY A 78 -12.99 5.24 28.00
CA GLY A 78 -14.06 5.90 27.26
C GLY A 78 -13.95 7.43 27.18
N ASP A 79 -12.91 8.01 27.80
CA ASP A 79 -12.61 9.43 27.71
C ASP A 79 -11.98 9.76 26.35
N GLU A 80 -12.27 10.92 25.79
CA GLU A 80 -11.62 11.37 24.57
C GLU A 80 -10.15 11.72 24.86
N LEU A 81 -9.22 11.13 24.07
CA LEU A 81 -7.84 11.58 24.06
C LEU A 81 -7.80 13.01 23.54
N ASN A 82 -7.08 13.89 24.26
CA ASN A 82 -6.83 15.20 23.69
C ASN A 82 -6.06 15.08 22.37
N GLN A 83 -6.25 16.05 21.48
CA GLN A 83 -5.69 16.04 20.13
C GLN A 83 -4.18 15.78 20.11
N ARG A 84 -3.43 16.41 21.00
CA ARG A 84 -1.97 16.25 21.05
C ARG A 84 -1.54 14.81 21.40
N THR A 85 -2.25 14.19 22.33
CA THR A 85 -1.99 12.78 22.71
C THR A 85 -2.41 11.85 21.59
N MET A 86 -3.53 12.10 20.92
CA MET A 86 -3.98 11.34 19.76
C MET A 86 -2.96 11.42 18.63
N ASP A 87 -2.49 12.60 18.27
CA ASP A 87 -1.52 12.80 17.19
C ASP A 87 -0.20 12.10 17.49
N ARG A 88 0.28 12.14 18.72
CA ARG A 88 1.47 11.41 19.15
C ARG A 88 1.27 9.90 19.10
N THR A 89 0.12 9.41 19.55
CA THR A 89 -0.22 7.99 19.49
C THR A 89 -0.29 7.50 18.06
N MET A 90 -0.94 8.26 17.17
CA MET A 90 -1.04 7.93 15.76
C MET A 90 0.32 7.96 15.05
N HIS A 91 1.18 8.92 15.36
CA HIS A 91 2.54 8.97 14.84
C HIS A 91 3.32 7.70 15.22
N ASN A 92 3.32 7.35 16.50
CA ASN A 92 4.00 6.15 17.00
C ASN A 92 3.41 4.86 16.42
N LEU A 93 2.08 4.80 16.26
CA LEU A 93 1.42 3.67 15.62
C LEU A 93 1.84 3.51 14.16
N MET A 94 1.89 4.61 13.41
CA MET A 94 2.33 4.58 12.01
C MET A 94 3.79 4.11 11.86
N ASP A 95 4.68 4.46 12.79
CA ASP A 95 6.06 3.94 12.79
C ASP A 95 6.08 2.42 13.00
N GLN A 96 5.26 1.90 13.91
CA GLN A 96 5.14 0.45 14.11
C GLN A 96 4.49 -0.25 12.92
N VAL A 97 3.49 0.35 12.30
CA VAL A 97 2.87 -0.15 11.07
C VAL A 97 3.92 -0.26 9.97
N ARG A 98 4.65 0.80 9.69
CA ARG A 98 5.68 0.84 8.65
C ARG A 98 6.76 -0.23 8.86
N THR A 99 7.29 -0.35 10.07
CA THR A 99 8.44 -1.23 10.38
C THR A 99 8.06 -2.70 10.52
N ASN A 100 6.80 -3.01 10.84
CA ASN A 100 6.33 -4.39 11.01
C ASN A 100 5.64 -4.96 9.75
N LEU A 101 5.53 -4.21 8.70
CA LEU A 101 4.96 -4.64 7.43
C LEU A 101 6.05 -4.88 6.37
N ARG A 102 5.69 -5.61 5.30
CA ARG A 102 6.57 -5.89 4.16
C ARG A 102 6.53 -4.76 3.14
N LYS A 103 7.51 -4.73 2.25
CA LYS A 103 7.56 -3.75 1.13
C LYS A 103 6.32 -3.75 0.23
N GLY A 104 5.67 -4.90 0.06
CA GLY A 104 4.46 -5.03 -0.75
C GLY A 104 3.17 -4.62 -0.03
N ASP A 105 3.22 -4.37 1.28
CA ASP A 105 2.06 -3.92 2.05
C ASP A 105 1.93 -2.41 1.95
N ILE A 106 0.71 -1.91 2.08
CA ILE A 106 0.40 -0.48 1.93
C ILE A 106 -0.44 -0.04 3.13
N ALA A 107 -0.13 1.12 3.69
CA ALA A 107 -0.88 1.67 4.81
C ALA A 107 -1.12 3.17 4.66
N SER A 108 -2.20 3.63 5.25
CA SER A 108 -2.58 5.03 5.27
C SER A 108 -3.32 5.39 6.55
N ARG A 109 -3.12 6.60 7.04
CA ARG A 109 -3.99 7.18 8.06
C ARG A 109 -5.30 7.60 7.41
N CYS A 110 -6.40 6.92 7.72
CA CYS A 110 -7.71 7.18 7.10
C CYS A 110 -8.62 8.08 7.93
N SER A 111 -8.30 8.31 9.21
CA SER A 111 -8.98 9.29 10.07
C SER A 111 -8.05 9.79 11.18
N VAL A 112 -8.56 10.63 12.06
CA VAL A 112 -7.80 11.14 13.22
C VAL A 112 -7.31 10.03 14.14
N SER A 113 -8.02 8.89 14.20
CA SER A 113 -7.77 7.78 15.13
C SER A 113 -7.62 6.42 14.46
N GLN A 114 -7.57 6.36 13.12
CA GLN A 114 -7.58 5.09 12.40
C GLN A 114 -6.53 5.01 11.30
N VAL A 115 -5.97 3.80 11.17
CA VAL A 115 -5.04 3.42 10.11
C VAL A 115 -5.64 2.25 9.33
N ILE A 116 -5.68 2.37 8.02
CA ILE A 116 -6.05 1.30 7.10
C ILE A 116 -4.80 0.66 6.51
N ILE A 117 -4.79 -0.67 6.42
CA ILE A 117 -3.68 -1.44 5.87
C ILE A 117 -4.23 -2.36 4.78
N MET A 118 -3.53 -2.47 3.68
CA MET A 118 -3.80 -3.44 2.62
C MET A 118 -2.67 -4.46 2.57
N LEU A 119 -3.03 -5.73 2.64
CA LEU A 119 -2.12 -6.89 2.74
C LEU A 119 -2.31 -7.80 1.53
N PRO A 120 -1.61 -7.52 0.42
CA PRO A 120 -1.67 -8.36 -0.77
C PRO A 120 -1.12 -9.76 -0.49
N GLN A 121 -1.76 -10.78 -1.04
CA GLN A 121 -1.34 -12.18 -0.95
C GLN A 121 -1.24 -12.72 0.50
N ALA A 122 -1.95 -12.12 1.43
CA ALA A 122 -2.08 -12.62 2.80
C ALA A 122 -3.48 -13.22 3.00
N ASN A 123 -3.54 -14.37 3.64
CA ASN A 123 -4.81 -14.94 4.09
C ASN A 123 -5.28 -14.24 5.38
N TYR A 124 -6.49 -14.56 5.83
CA TYR A 124 -7.08 -13.95 7.02
C TYR A 124 -6.22 -14.17 8.28
N GLU A 125 -5.73 -15.39 8.51
CA GLU A 125 -4.94 -15.73 9.69
C GLU A 125 -3.61 -14.97 9.73
N ASN A 126 -2.90 -14.94 8.61
CA ASN A 126 -1.65 -14.18 8.47
C ASN A 126 -1.89 -12.68 8.65
N SER A 127 -3.00 -12.16 8.15
CA SER A 127 -3.37 -10.76 8.32
C SER A 127 -3.64 -10.41 9.79
N CYS A 128 -4.34 -11.29 10.52
CA CYS A 128 -4.53 -11.16 11.97
C CYS A 128 -3.21 -11.25 12.73
N MET A 129 -2.31 -12.15 12.35
CA MET A 129 -0.98 -12.27 12.98
C MET A 129 -0.15 -11.01 12.80
N VAL A 130 -0.19 -10.41 11.62
CA VAL A 130 0.49 -9.14 11.31
C VAL A 130 -0.05 -8.02 12.20
N CYS A 131 -1.38 -7.89 12.33
CA CYS A 131 -2.00 -6.90 13.20
C CYS A 131 -1.58 -7.09 14.67
N ARG A 132 -1.62 -8.33 15.19
CA ARG A 132 -1.17 -8.62 16.56
C ARG A 132 0.30 -8.28 16.78
N ARG A 133 1.16 -8.55 15.79
CA ARG A 133 2.58 -8.18 15.85
C ARG A 133 2.76 -6.67 15.95
N ILE A 134 2.03 -5.88 15.17
CA ILE A 134 2.05 -4.42 15.23
C ILE A 134 1.62 -3.95 16.62
N LEU A 135 0.52 -4.46 17.15
CA LEU A 135 0.02 -4.09 18.48
C LEU A 135 1.01 -4.45 19.58
N THR A 136 1.58 -5.65 19.54
CA THR A 136 2.58 -6.11 20.51
C THR A 136 3.83 -5.21 20.46
N ALA A 137 4.31 -4.88 19.27
CA ALA A 137 5.45 -3.97 19.09
C ALA A 137 5.13 -2.57 19.62
N PHE A 138 3.92 -2.05 19.33
CA PHE A 138 3.48 -0.75 19.83
C PHE A 138 3.45 -0.71 21.37
N HIS A 139 2.81 -1.68 22.02
CA HIS A 139 2.72 -1.72 23.48
C HIS A 139 4.06 -1.94 24.17
N ARG A 140 4.95 -2.70 23.53
CA ARG A 140 6.32 -2.91 24.04
C ARG A 140 7.16 -1.65 23.99
N THR A 141 7.05 -0.87 22.91
CA THR A 141 7.82 0.37 22.74
C THR A 141 7.19 1.56 23.45
N HIS A 142 5.89 1.53 23.72
CA HIS A 142 5.14 2.61 24.35
C HIS A 142 4.26 2.10 25.50
N PRO A 143 4.86 1.51 26.57
CA PRO A 143 4.10 0.85 27.64
C PRO A 143 3.23 1.81 28.46
N HIS A 144 3.55 3.08 28.46
CA HIS A 144 2.83 4.10 29.26
C HIS A 144 1.75 4.87 28.48
N MET A 145 1.51 4.47 27.23
CA MET A 145 0.44 5.10 26.46
C MET A 145 -0.94 4.67 26.98
N ALA A 146 -1.79 5.66 27.26
CA ALA A 146 -3.16 5.47 27.73
C ALA A 146 -4.13 5.02 26.61
N ALA A 147 -3.62 4.69 25.44
CA ALA A 147 -4.40 4.26 24.30
C ALA A 147 -4.53 2.75 24.21
N LYS A 148 -5.71 2.28 23.86
CA LYS A 148 -5.99 0.92 23.43
C LYS A 148 -6.13 0.90 21.91
N ILE A 149 -5.52 -0.08 21.25
CA ILE A 149 -5.65 -0.23 19.81
C ILE A 149 -6.40 -1.53 19.53
N ASN A 150 -7.48 -1.42 18.82
CA ASN A 150 -8.23 -2.55 18.28
C ASN A 150 -7.95 -2.71 16.79
N PHE A 151 -8.15 -3.91 16.28
CA PHE A 151 -8.07 -4.14 14.84
C PHE A 151 -9.25 -5.00 14.35
N MET A 152 -9.56 -4.81 13.09
CA MET A 152 -10.52 -5.61 12.33
C MET A 152 -9.88 -5.99 10.99
N VAL A 153 -10.05 -7.23 10.57
CA VAL A 153 -9.53 -7.74 9.29
C VAL A 153 -10.70 -8.25 8.46
N GLN A 154 -10.72 -7.87 7.19
CA GLN A 154 -11.72 -8.34 6.22
C GLN A 154 -11.03 -8.61 4.87
N PRO A 155 -11.57 -9.56 4.07
CA PRO A 155 -11.14 -9.68 2.69
C PRO A 155 -11.50 -8.41 1.92
N LEU A 156 -10.61 -8.00 1.01
CA LEU A 156 -10.90 -6.94 0.06
C LEU A 156 -11.94 -7.46 -0.92
N SER A 157 -13.05 -6.72 -1.05
CA SER A 157 -14.12 -7.10 -1.97
C SER A 157 -13.72 -6.80 -3.43
N PRO A 158 -13.94 -7.74 -4.36
CA PRO A 158 -13.69 -7.49 -5.77
C PRO A 158 -14.61 -6.39 -6.29
N SER A 159 -14.14 -5.61 -7.27
CA SER A 159 -15.01 -4.63 -7.91
C SER A 159 -16.10 -5.34 -8.73
N ILE A 160 -17.34 -4.87 -8.55
CA ILE A 160 -18.49 -5.35 -9.28
C ILE A 160 -18.61 -4.51 -10.56
N CYS A 161 -18.52 -5.16 -11.73
CA CYS A 161 -18.92 -4.51 -12.97
C CYS A 161 -20.45 -4.34 -12.94
N VAL A 162 -20.90 -3.11 -12.79
CA VAL A 162 -22.31 -2.79 -13.05
C VAL A 162 -22.46 -2.74 -14.56
N PRO A 163 -23.38 -3.54 -15.16
CA PRO A 163 -23.61 -3.54 -16.61
C PRO A 163 -24.14 -2.19 -17.11
#